data_1762fbb9378b4a2b584ed71ed1851c7d
#
_entry.id   1762fbb9378b4a2b584ed71ed1851c7d
#
_cell.length_a   1.000
_cell.length_b   1.000
_cell.length_c   1.000
_cell.angle_alpha   90.00
_cell.angle_beta   90.00
_cell.angle_gamma   90.00
#
_symmetry.space_group_name_H-M   'P 1'
#
loop_
_entity.id
_entity.type
_entity.pdbx_description
1 polymer ?
#
loop_
_entity_poly.entity_id
_entity_poly.type
_entity_poly.pdbx_seq_one_letter_code
_entity_poly.pdbx_strand_id
1 'polypeptide(L)'
;MYKRQVLGRSEDGAYAVSAYFIMGRSENSRNRVFVEDGAGIRTQAFDPSKMVDPSLIIYAPVRVLGDYTIVTNGDQTDTVYDLMQAGKTFEESLRTREFEPDAPNYTPRISGLIDQSNNGFSYALSILKSADGDPSSCQRYTFSYSNPIAGVGHFIHTYEGDGNPLPSFSGEPQKIAVSGDIDAFTEMLWNSLNAENKVSLFVRYIDLKTKKTETRIVNKNQ
;
A
#
# COMPACT_ATOMS: atom_id res chain seq x y z
N MET A 1 -5.24 -0.26 13.33
CA MET A 1 -5.63 -0.55 11.92
C MET A 1 -4.42 -1.14 11.20
N TYR A 2 -4.55 -2.29 10.55
CA TYR A 2 -3.44 -2.90 9.83
C TYR A 2 -3.55 -2.59 8.34
N LYS A 3 -2.59 -1.87 7.80
CA LYS A 3 -2.46 -1.58 6.37
C LYS A 3 -1.23 -2.33 5.86
N ARG A 4 -1.34 -2.95 4.68
CA ARG A 4 -0.35 -3.88 4.15
C ARG A 4 -0.25 -3.73 2.64
N GLN A 5 0.95 -3.88 2.10
CA GLN A 5 1.16 -3.88 0.66
C GLN A 5 2.23 -4.87 0.22
N VAL A 6 2.09 -5.30 -1.02
CA VAL A 6 3.06 -6.13 -1.74
C VAL A 6 3.38 -5.44 -3.05
N LEU A 7 4.66 -5.33 -3.37
CA LEU A 7 5.14 -5.05 -4.73
C LEU A 7 6.04 -6.20 -5.18
N GLY A 8 5.95 -6.56 -6.46
CA GLY A 8 6.70 -7.70 -6.96
C GLY A 8 6.58 -7.90 -8.47
N ARG A 9 7.00 -9.06 -8.93
CA ARG A 9 6.93 -9.51 -10.31
C ARG A 9 6.21 -10.86 -10.39
N SER A 10 5.34 -11.01 -11.38
CA SER A 10 4.62 -12.27 -11.63
C SER A 10 5.57 -13.45 -11.89
N GLU A 11 5.08 -14.66 -11.68
CA GLU A 11 5.86 -15.90 -11.82
C GLU A 11 6.40 -16.10 -13.25
N ASP A 12 5.61 -15.76 -14.25
CA ASP A 12 6.01 -15.77 -15.66
C ASP A 12 6.94 -14.61 -16.06
N GLY A 13 7.17 -13.67 -15.13
CA GLY A 13 7.98 -12.49 -15.33
C GLY A 13 7.37 -11.42 -16.24
N ALA A 14 6.10 -11.55 -16.65
CA ALA A 14 5.47 -10.67 -17.63
C ALA A 14 4.86 -9.41 -16.99
N TYR A 15 4.54 -9.42 -15.70
CA TYR A 15 3.81 -8.34 -15.03
C TYR A 15 4.57 -7.76 -13.85
N ALA A 16 4.50 -6.43 -13.70
CA ALA A 16 4.69 -5.79 -12.41
C ALA A 16 3.41 -5.98 -11.59
N VAL A 17 3.56 -6.34 -10.31
CA VAL A 17 2.45 -6.70 -9.43
C VAL A 17 2.41 -5.77 -8.23
N SER A 18 1.23 -5.24 -7.94
CA SER A 18 0.95 -4.52 -6.69
C SER A 18 -0.29 -5.09 -6.02
N ALA A 19 -0.22 -5.21 -4.70
CA ALA A 19 -1.39 -5.48 -3.87
C ALA A 19 -1.40 -4.53 -2.68
N TYR A 20 -2.58 -4.03 -2.34
CA TYR A 20 -2.80 -3.22 -1.16
C TYR A 20 -4.07 -3.67 -0.45
N PHE A 21 -3.99 -3.88 0.85
CA PHE A 21 -5.14 -4.33 1.62
C PHE A 21 -5.20 -3.73 3.01
N ILE A 22 -6.43 -3.58 3.47
CA ILE A 22 -6.75 -3.01 4.78
C ILE A 22 -7.51 -4.01 5.63
N MET A 23 -7.18 -3.98 6.92
CA MET A 23 -7.88 -4.71 7.96
C MET A 23 -8.27 -3.72 9.06
N GLY A 24 -9.42 -3.92 9.70
CA GLY A 24 -9.94 -3.05 10.74
C GLY A 24 -10.43 -3.83 11.96
N ARG A 25 -10.15 -3.31 13.16
CA ARG A 25 -10.68 -3.88 14.42
C ARG A 25 -11.87 -3.10 14.98
N SER A 26 -11.92 -1.79 14.72
CA SER A 26 -13.05 -0.94 15.13
C SER A 26 -14.14 -0.90 14.06
N GLU A 27 -15.37 -0.57 14.46
CA GLU A 27 -16.50 -0.41 13.54
C GLU A 27 -16.18 0.66 12.47
N ASN A 28 -15.67 1.82 12.87
CA ASN A 28 -15.28 2.88 11.95
C ASN A 28 -14.20 2.42 10.95
N SER A 29 -13.20 1.65 11.40
CA SER A 29 -12.15 1.14 10.51
C SER A 29 -12.65 0.07 9.53
N ARG A 30 -13.74 -0.64 9.84
CA ARG A 30 -14.38 -1.65 8.98
C ARG A 30 -15.40 -1.05 8.01
N ASN A 31 -15.87 0.16 8.28
CA ASN A 31 -16.87 0.87 7.47
C ASN A 31 -16.27 1.48 6.20
N ARG A 32 -15.53 0.68 5.43
CA ARG A 32 -14.84 1.13 4.22
C ARG A 32 -14.92 0.12 3.09
N VAL A 33 -14.86 0.65 1.89
CA VAL A 33 -14.69 -0.10 0.64
C VAL A 33 -13.64 0.59 -0.22
N PHE A 34 -13.03 -0.17 -1.13
CA PHE A 34 -12.26 0.38 -2.25
C PHE A 34 -13.17 0.57 -3.44
N VAL A 35 -13.06 1.70 -4.08
CA VAL A 35 -13.73 2.01 -5.35
C VAL A 35 -12.71 2.50 -6.37
N GLU A 36 -12.96 2.26 -7.64
CA GLU A 36 -12.15 2.80 -8.72
C GLU A 36 -12.21 4.34 -8.73
N ASP A 37 -11.07 4.96 -9.01
CA ASP A 37 -10.92 6.42 -9.12
C ASP A 37 -9.91 6.73 -10.24
N GLY A 38 -10.44 6.94 -11.44
CA GLY A 38 -9.62 7.06 -12.65
C GLY A 38 -8.76 5.81 -12.88
N ALA A 39 -7.44 6.01 -13.03
CA ALA A 39 -6.48 4.92 -13.13
C ALA A 39 -6.06 4.33 -11.77
N GLY A 40 -6.53 4.90 -10.67
CA GLY A 40 -6.23 4.48 -9.30
C GLY A 40 -7.44 3.91 -8.58
N ILE A 41 -7.37 3.95 -7.25
CA ILE A 41 -8.49 3.64 -6.36
C ILE A 41 -8.55 4.63 -5.21
N ARG A 42 -9.71 4.78 -4.60
CA ARG A 42 -9.89 5.50 -3.33
C ARG A 42 -10.63 4.66 -2.31
N THR A 43 -10.46 4.98 -1.05
CA THR A 43 -11.32 4.49 0.03
C THR A 43 -12.61 5.31 0.05
N GLN A 44 -13.70 4.65 0.39
CA GLN A 44 -15.01 5.27 0.58
C GLN A 44 -15.68 4.64 1.81
N ALA A 45 -16.52 5.41 2.51
CA ALA A 45 -17.40 4.84 3.51
C ALA A 45 -18.37 3.85 2.87
N PHE A 46 -18.52 2.67 3.45
CA PHE A 46 -19.58 1.74 3.07
C PHE A 46 -20.95 2.30 3.49
N ASP A 47 -21.07 2.74 4.72
CA ASP A 47 -22.24 3.42 5.26
C ASP A 47 -21.84 4.84 5.72
N PRO A 48 -22.14 5.89 4.93
CA PRO A 48 -21.80 7.26 5.28
C PRO A 48 -22.39 7.74 6.61
N SER A 49 -23.54 7.20 7.02
CA SER A 49 -24.20 7.58 8.28
C SER A 49 -23.43 7.17 9.53
N LYS A 50 -22.52 6.18 9.38
CA LYS A 50 -21.65 5.66 10.45
C LYS A 50 -20.25 6.23 10.43
N MET A 51 -19.96 7.19 9.54
CA MET A 51 -18.65 7.83 9.46
C MET A 51 -18.48 8.84 10.59
N VAL A 52 -17.51 8.58 11.47
CA VAL A 52 -17.22 9.46 12.62
C VAL A 52 -16.16 10.50 12.26
N ASP A 53 -15.02 10.05 11.71
CA ASP A 53 -13.90 10.90 11.30
C ASP A 53 -13.27 10.35 10.01
N PRO A 54 -13.35 11.08 8.90
CA PRO A 54 -12.78 10.64 7.62
C PRO A 54 -11.26 10.86 7.50
N SER A 55 -10.64 11.68 8.34
CA SER A 55 -9.32 12.27 8.11
C SER A 55 -8.18 11.26 7.89
N LEU A 56 -8.21 10.11 8.58
CA LEU A 56 -7.18 9.08 8.45
C LEU A 56 -7.66 7.81 7.71
N ILE A 57 -8.91 7.81 7.23
CA ILE A 57 -9.52 6.61 6.64
C ILE A 57 -10.02 6.80 5.21
N ILE A 58 -10.26 8.04 4.78
CA ILE A 58 -10.65 8.38 3.40
C ILE A 58 -9.47 9.03 2.69
N TYR A 59 -8.91 8.34 1.70
CA TYR A 59 -7.76 8.76 0.90
C TYR A 59 -7.71 7.93 -0.39
N ALA A 60 -6.85 8.29 -1.33
CA ALA A 60 -6.55 7.50 -2.52
C ALA A 60 -5.35 6.57 -2.26
N PRO A 61 -5.53 5.27 -1.99
CA PRO A 61 -4.39 4.37 -1.75
C PRO A 61 -3.50 4.17 -2.98
N VAL A 62 -4.07 4.32 -4.18
CA VAL A 62 -3.35 4.11 -5.43
C VAL A 62 -3.61 5.26 -6.38
N ARG A 63 -2.55 5.89 -6.85
CA ARG A 63 -2.56 6.86 -7.95
C ARG A 63 -1.52 6.50 -9.01
N VAL A 64 -1.80 6.86 -10.26
CA VAL A 64 -0.92 6.60 -11.40
C VAL A 64 -0.48 7.93 -12.00
N LEU A 65 0.84 8.10 -12.17
CA LEU A 65 1.46 9.26 -12.79
C LEU A 65 2.35 8.80 -13.95
N GLY A 66 1.81 8.82 -15.17
CA GLY A 66 2.51 8.26 -16.34
C GLY A 66 2.90 6.80 -16.13
N ASP A 67 4.20 6.50 -16.15
CA ASP A 67 4.75 5.17 -15.94
C ASP A 67 4.94 4.79 -14.44
N TYR A 68 4.52 5.65 -13.53
CA TYR A 68 4.62 5.41 -12.09
C TYR A 68 3.29 4.97 -11.50
N THR A 69 3.30 3.91 -10.70
CA THR A 69 2.18 3.51 -9.84
C THR A 69 2.57 3.73 -8.38
N ILE A 70 1.88 4.65 -7.72
CA ILE A 70 2.10 5.02 -6.32
C ILE A 70 1.06 4.29 -5.48
N VAL A 71 1.51 3.58 -4.43
CA VAL A 71 0.65 2.81 -3.51
C VAL A 71 0.99 3.20 -2.09
N THR A 72 0.04 3.74 -1.32
CA THR A 72 0.30 4.13 0.07
C THR A 72 -0.88 3.84 1.01
N ASN A 73 -0.64 3.99 2.29
CA ASN A 73 -1.65 3.72 3.32
C ASN A 73 -2.35 4.98 3.88
N GLY A 74 -2.22 6.11 3.23
CA GLY A 74 -2.82 7.36 3.71
C GLY A 74 -2.75 8.50 2.69
N ASP A 75 -3.00 9.71 3.14
CA ASP A 75 -3.01 10.94 2.34
C ASP A 75 -1.65 11.32 1.73
N GLN A 76 -0.55 10.67 2.17
CA GLN A 76 0.74 10.87 1.54
C GLN A 76 0.79 10.41 0.07
N THR A 77 -0.21 9.65 -0.42
CA THR A 77 -0.33 9.33 -1.85
C THR A 77 -0.38 10.61 -2.68
N ASP A 78 -1.21 11.56 -2.27
CA ASP A 78 -1.36 12.85 -2.97
C ASP A 78 -0.07 13.67 -2.87
N THR A 79 0.57 13.69 -1.70
CA THR A 79 1.87 14.36 -1.54
C THR A 79 2.93 13.81 -2.50
N VAL A 80 3.05 12.47 -2.59
CA VAL A 80 4.01 11.82 -3.49
C VAL A 80 3.66 12.12 -4.95
N TYR A 81 2.39 12.00 -5.31
CA TYR A 81 1.92 12.27 -6.67
C TYR A 81 2.23 13.70 -7.09
N ASP A 82 1.84 14.69 -6.29
CA ASP A 82 1.99 16.11 -6.63
C ASP A 82 3.46 16.54 -6.70
N LEU A 83 4.29 16.07 -5.76
CA LEU A 83 5.71 16.39 -5.76
C LEU A 83 6.48 15.67 -6.87
N MET A 84 6.14 14.41 -7.20
CA MET A 84 6.72 13.73 -8.36
C MET A 84 6.28 14.39 -9.67
N GLN A 85 5.04 14.86 -9.78
CA GLN A 85 4.59 15.66 -10.93
C GLN A 85 5.35 16.98 -11.05
N ALA A 86 5.81 17.54 -9.93
CA ALA A 86 6.67 18.73 -9.88
C ALA A 86 8.16 18.42 -10.08
N GLY A 87 8.52 17.16 -10.43
CA GLY A 87 9.88 16.73 -10.73
C GLY A 87 10.73 16.29 -9.53
N LYS A 88 10.13 16.09 -8.37
CA LYS A 88 10.82 15.50 -7.21
C LYS A 88 10.89 13.98 -7.32
N THR A 89 11.85 13.37 -6.64
CA THR A 89 11.91 11.92 -6.51
C THR A 89 10.89 11.41 -5.48
N PHE A 90 10.66 10.11 -5.47
CA PHE A 90 9.82 9.42 -4.47
C PHE A 90 10.32 9.68 -3.05
N GLU A 91 11.63 9.53 -2.82
CA GLU A 91 12.27 9.74 -1.53
C GLU A 91 12.21 11.21 -1.08
N GLU A 92 12.45 12.17 -2.00
CA GLU A 92 12.31 13.59 -1.69
C GLU A 92 10.90 13.94 -1.30
N SER A 93 9.91 13.35 -1.96
CA SER A 93 8.49 13.56 -1.64
C SER A 93 8.16 13.06 -0.23
N LEU A 94 8.65 11.89 0.13
CA LEU A 94 8.42 11.29 1.45
C LEU A 94 9.16 12.00 2.58
N ARG A 95 10.25 12.74 2.31
CA ARG A 95 10.93 13.56 3.32
C ARG A 95 10.07 14.68 3.89
N THR A 96 9.02 15.09 3.18
CA THR A 96 8.07 16.11 3.63
C THR A 96 7.01 15.56 4.58
N ARG A 97 6.99 14.24 4.80
CA ARG A 97 5.98 13.55 5.61
C ARG A 97 6.62 12.82 6.79
N GLU A 98 5.79 12.53 7.78
CA GLU A 98 6.09 11.72 8.94
C GLU A 98 5.01 10.63 9.11
N PHE A 99 5.06 9.86 10.18
CA PHE A 99 4.00 8.91 10.56
C PHE A 99 2.65 9.62 10.84
N GLU A 100 1.56 8.87 11.02
CA GLU A 100 0.25 9.44 11.33
C GLU A 100 0.23 10.01 12.77
N PRO A 101 -0.43 11.17 13.01
CA PRO A 101 -0.45 11.83 14.33
C PRO A 101 -1.51 11.20 15.27
N ASP A 102 -1.64 9.88 15.28
CA ASP A 102 -2.65 9.11 16.03
C ASP A 102 -2.08 8.50 17.31
N ALA A 103 -1.71 9.34 18.28
CA ALA A 103 -1.23 8.86 19.58
C ALA A 103 -2.20 7.82 20.19
N PRO A 104 -1.70 6.79 20.90
CA PRO A 104 -0.30 6.50 21.18
C PRO A 104 0.39 5.64 20.13
N ASN A 105 -0.29 5.28 19.03
CA ASN A 105 0.23 4.31 18.05
C ASN A 105 1.22 4.93 17.06
N TYR A 106 1.05 6.23 16.74
CA TYR A 106 1.84 6.90 15.70
C TYR A 106 1.98 6.01 14.46
N THR A 107 0.82 5.65 13.87
CA THR A 107 0.71 4.67 12.79
C THR A 107 1.74 4.92 11.69
N PRO A 108 2.60 3.96 11.38
CA PRO A 108 3.58 4.11 10.31
C PRO A 108 2.92 4.39 8.97
N ARG A 109 3.53 5.28 8.18
CA ARG A 109 3.17 5.46 6.78
C ARG A 109 4.01 4.54 5.93
N ILE A 110 3.36 3.58 5.27
CA ILE A 110 3.99 2.71 4.28
C ILE A 110 3.67 3.22 2.88
N SER A 111 4.65 3.22 2.02
CA SER A 111 4.53 3.71 0.65
C SER A 111 5.27 2.80 -0.31
N GLY A 112 4.76 2.65 -1.51
CA GLY A 112 5.38 1.91 -2.59
C GLY A 112 5.31 2.68 -3.90
N LEU A 113 6.32 2.48 -4.73
CA LEU A 113 6.41 2.99 -6.08
C LEU A 113 6.78 1.86 -7.02
N ILE A 114 6.00 1.65 -8.08
CA ILE A 114 6.40 0.89 -9.25
C ILE A 114 6.85 1.91 -10.29
N ASP A 115 8.06 1.72 -10.83
CA ASP A 115 8.67 2.55 -11.88
C ASP A 115 8.86 1.73 -13.16
N GLN A 116 8.18 2.12 -14.23
CA GLN A 116 8.29 1.57 -15.58
C GLN A 116 8.75 2.63 -16.59
N SER A 117 9.35 3.74 -16.14
CA SER A 117 9.76 4.88 -16.97
C SER A 117 10.98 4.55 -17.87
N ASN A 118 11.78 3.60 -17.47
CA ASN A 118 12.93 3.11 -18.25
C ASN A 118 12.59 1.78 -18.94
N ASN A 119 13.42 1.33 -19.89
CA ASN A 119 13.24 0.05 -20.60
C ASN A 119 13.36 -1.18 -19.67
N GLY A 120 12.81 -1.06 -18.48
CA GLY A 120 12.81 -2.05 -17.42
C GLY A 120 11.69 -1.79 -16.43
N PHE A 121 11.80 -2.47 -15.32
CA PHE A 121 10.86 -2.38 -14.21
C PHE A 121 11.65 -2.41 -12.91
N SER A 122 11.34 -1.47 -12.05
CA SER A 122 11.83 -1.44 -10.66
C SER A 122 10.71 -1.08 -9.71
N TYR A 123 10.92 -1.31 -8.42
CA TYR A 123 10.02 -0.79 -7.40
C TYR A 123 10.78 -0.42 -6.13
N ALA A 124 10.17 0.45 -5.35
CA ALA A 124 10.64 0.82 -4.02
C ALA A 124 9.51 0.68 -2.99
N LEU A 125 9.87 0.28 -1.77
CA LEU A 125 9.01 0.28 -0.60
C LEU A 125 9.60 1.21 0.44
N SER A 126 8.76 1.96 1.14
CA SER A 126 9.19 2.89 2.19
C SER A 126 8.32 2.78 3.42
N ILE A 127 8.91 3.06 4.58
CA ILE A 127 8.20 3.23 5.85
C ILE A 127 8.70 4.48 6.57
N LEU A 128 7.77 5.28 7.04
CA LEU A 128 7.98 6.40 7.95
C LEU A 128 7.36 6.02 9.29
N LYS A 129 8.14 5.96 10.36
CA LYS A 129 7.66 5.56 11.68
C LYS A 129 8.31 6.38 12.79
N SER A 130 7.66 6.44 13.95
CA SER A 130 8.26 7.04 15.14
C SER A 130 9.50 6.25 15.56
N ALA A 131 10.54 6.93 16.02
CA ALA A 131 11.70 6.29 16.63
C ALA A 131 11.31 5.83 18.05
N ASP A 132 11.18 4.52 18.22
CA ASP A 132 10.88 3.89 19.52
C ASP A 132 9.62 4.43 20.21
N GLY A 133 8.64 4.90 19.40
CA GLY A 133 7.40 5.51 19.89
C GLY A 133 7.51 6.98 20.28
N ASP A 134 8.69 7.62 20.08
CA ASP A 134 8.88 9.05 20.34
C ASP A 134 8.25 9.90 19.21
N PRO A 135 7.26 10.76 19.52
CA PRO A 135 6.59 11.59 18.53
C PRO A 135 7.47 12.70 17.95
N SER A 136 8.58 13.04 18.58
CA SER A 136 9.50 14.09 18.12
C SER A 136 10.51 13.60 17.09
N SER A 137 10.57 12.30 16.84
CA SER A 137 11.58 11.68 15.97
C SER A 137 10.96 10.72 14.95
N CYS A 138 11.22 10.96 13.66
CA CYS A 138 10.76 10.12 12.56
C CYS A 138 11.90 9.36 11.92
N GLN A 139 11.82 8.03 11.94
CA GLN A 139 12.69 7.13 11.16
C GLN A 139 12.11 6.97 9.75
N ARG A 140 13.00 6.98 8.74
CA ARG A 140 12.66 6.85 7.33
C ARG A 140 13.52 5.78 6.68
N TYR A 141 12.88 4.77 6.10
CA TYR A 141 13.56 3.71 5.37
C TYR A 141 12.98 3.59 3.97
N THR A 142 13.83 3.39 2.98
CA THR A 142 13.45 3.07 1.61
C THR A 142 14.24 1.86 1.14
N PHE A 143 13.55 0.86 0.60
CA PHE A 143 14.08 -0.39 0.09
C PHE A 143 13.83 -0.42 -1.41
N SER A 144 14.90 -0.37 -2.22
CA SER A 144 14.82 -0.29 -3.69
C SER A 144 15.21 -1.60 -4.33
N TYR A 145 14.43 -2.04 -5.32
CA TYR A 145 14.58 -3.29 -6.05
C TYR A 145 14.72 -3.00 -7.54
N SER A 146 15.97 -2.94 -8.03
CA SER A 146 16.28 -2.49 -9.39
C SER A 146 16.00 -3.52 -10.49
N ASN A 147 16.04 -4.80 -10.19
CA ASN A 147 15.78 -5.89 -11.14
C ASN A 147 14.91 -6.95 -10.46
N PRO A 148 13.60 -6.72 -10.33
CA PRO A 148 12.71 -7.63 -9.63
C PRO A 148 12.74 -9.04 -10.21
N ILE A 149 12.87 -10.03 -9.33
CA ILE A 149 12.97 -11.44 -9.69
C ILE A 149 11.55 -11.96 -9.98
N ALA A 150 11.40 -12.71 -11.08
CA ALA A 150 10.13 -13.36 -11.42
C ALA A 150 9.64 -14.30 -10.29
N GLY A 151 8.36 -14.25 -9.98
CA GLY A 151 7.73 -15.00 -8.91
C GLY A 151 8.01 -14.46 -7.49
N VAL A 152 8.67 -13.30 -7.35
CA VAL A 152 9.03 -12.72 -6.06
C VAL A 152 8.37 -11.37 -5.84
N GLY A 153 7.79 -11.21 -4.67
CA GLY A 153 7.33 -9.94 -4.14
C GLY A 153 7.91 -9.65 -2.76
N HIS A 154 7.77 -8.40 -2.34
CA HIS A 154 8.16 -7.94 -1.02
C HIS A 154 6.95 -7.33 -0.31
N PHE A 155 6.75 -7.78 0.91
CA PHE A 155 5.61 -7.45 1.75
C PHE A 155 6.04 -6.50 2.87
N ILE A 156 5.37 -5.37 2.99
CA ILE A 156 5.54 -4.40 4.09
C ILE A 156 4.19 -4.13 4.75
N HIS A 157 4.21 -3.86 6.04
CA HIS A 157 3.01 -3.62 6.83
C HIS A 157 3.26 -2.59 7.93
N THR A 158 2.17 -2.03 8.50
CA THR A 158 2.30 -0.96 9.50
C THR A 158 2.74 -1.47 10.87
N TYR A 159 2.26 -2.65 11.29
CA TYR A 159 2.48 -3.17 12.64
C TYR A 159 2.88 -4.64 12.63
N GLU A 160 3.82 -5.02 13.47
CA GLU A 160 4.27 -6.40 13.60
C GLU A 160 3.24 -7.34 14.21
N GLY A 161 2.45 -6.85 15.16
CA GLY A 161 1.49 -7.67 15.90
C GLY A 161 0.52 -6.84 16.73
N ASP A 162 -0.13 -7.49 17.66
CA ASP A 162 -1.00 -6.85 18.65
C ASP A 162 -0.17 -6.22 19.77
N GLY A 163 -0.71 -5.17 20.36
CA GLY A 163 -0.07 -4.43 21.46
C GLY A 163 -0.82 -3.17 21.83
N ASN A 164 -0.37 -2.50 22.90
CA ASN A 164 -0.87 -1.20 23.34
C ASN A 164 0.30 -0.38 23.94
N PRO A 165 0.92 0.56 23.18
CA PRO A 165 0.66 0.84 21.78
C PRO A 165 1.01 -0.33 20.85
N LEU A 166 0.52 -0.28 19.61
CA LEU A 166 0.82 -1.28 18.58
C LEU A 166 2.30 -1.19 18.18
N PRO A 167 3.08 -2.30 18.18
CA PRO A 167 4.48 -2.26 17.75
C PRO A 167 4.59 -2.01 16.25
N SER A 168 5.32 -0.96 15.87
CA SER A 168 5.58 -0.66 14.46
C SER A 168 6.43 -1.73 13.80
N PHE A 169 6.18 -1.97 12.50
CA PHE A 169 7.02 -2.85 11.68
C PHE A 169 8.50 -2.47 11.78
N SER A 170 9.36 -3.47 11.91
CA SER A 170 10.83 -3.32 11.90
C SER A 170 11.48 -4.35 10.97
N GLY A 171 12.71 -4.06 10.58
CA GLY A 171 13.46 -4.90 9.65
C GLY A 171 13.18 -4.59 8.17
N GLU A 172 13.49 -5.55 7.32
CA GLU A 172 13.31 -5.46 5.85
C GLU A 172 11.94 -6.00 5.44
N PRO A 173 11.40 -5.52 4.29
CA PRO A 173 10.19 -6.10 3.70
C PRO A 173 10.34 -7.60 3.48
N GLN A 174 9.33 -8.36 3.89
CA GLN A 174 9.37 -9.81 3.86
C GLN A 174 9.22 -10.33 2.42
N LYS A 175 10.11 -11.23 2.00
CA LYS A 175 9.99 -11.92 0.72
C LYS A 175 8.79 -12.85 0.72
N ILE A 176 7.95 -12.74 -0.33
CA ILE A 176 6.81 -13.63 -0.55
C ILE A 176 6.81 -14.15 -1.99
N ALA A 177 6.12 -15.26 -2.23
CA ALA A 177 5.85 -15.74 -3.59
C ALA A 177 4.73 -14.92 -4.23
N VAL A 178 4.91 -14.58 -5.51
CA VAL A 178 3.87 -14.06 -6.40
C VAL A 178 3.60 -15.14 -7.43
N SER A 179 2.68 -16.04 -7.11
CA SER A 179 2.37 -17.24 -7.92
C SER A 179 0.98 -17.14 -8.55
N GLY A 180 0.85 -17.78 -9.71
CA GLY A 180 -0.38 -17.83 -10.47
C GLY A 180 -0.70 -16.52 -11.20
N ASP A 181 -1.89 -16.49 -11.78
CA ASP A 181 -2.47 -15.30 -12.40
C ASP A 181 -3.05 -14.34 -11.33
N ILE A 182 -3.60 -13.23 -11.81
CA ILE A 182 -4.16 -12.20 -10.91
C ILE A 182 -5.31 -12.74 -10.05
N ASP A 183 -6.13 -13.67 -10.57
CA ASP A 183 -7.28 -14.20 -9.85
C ASP A 183 -6.81 -15.14 -8.72
N ALA A 184 -5.89 -16.04 -9.03
CA ALA A 184 -5.29 -16.96 -8.04
C ALA A 184 -4.53 -16.20 -6.96
N PHE A 185 -3.76 -15.17 -7.32
CA PHE A 185 -3.04 -14.35 -6.34
C PHE A 185 -3.98 -13.52 -5.47
N THR A 186 -5.05 -12.97 -6.04
CA THR A 186 -6.08 -12.24 -5.29
C THR A 186 -6.78 -13.15 -4.29
N GLU A 187 -7.19 -14.34 -4.72
CA GLU A 187 -7.86 -15.33 -3.86
C GLU A 187 -6.93 -15.78 -2.72
N MET A 188 -5.68 -16.09 -3.02
CA MET A 188 -4.68 -16.49 -2.03
C MET A 188 -4.50 -15.38 -0.97
N LEU A 189 -4.32 -14.13 -1.38
CA LEU A 189 -4.19 -13.00 -0.45
C LEU A 189 -5.46 -12.83 0.39
N TRP A 190 -6.65 -12.82 -0.25
CA TRP A 190 -7.92 -12.62 0.45
C TRP A 190 -8.21 -13.70 1.48
N ASN A 191 -7.88 -14.95 1.18
CA ASN A 191 -8.09 -16.10 2.06
C ASN A 191 -7.06 -16.16 3.20
N SER A 192 -5.87 -15.56 3.03
CA SER A 192 -4.85 -15.47 4.08
C SER A 192 -5.17 -14.42 5.16
N LEU A 193 -6.12 -13.52 4.91
CA LEU A 193 -6.50 -12.48 5.85
C LEU A 193 -7.44 -13.02 6.93
N ASN A 194 -7.28 -12.53 8.17
CA ASN A 194 -8.22 -12.82 9.24
C ASN A 194 -9.66 -12.47 8.81
N ALA A 195 -10.55 -13.45 8.82
CA ALA A 195 -11.91 -13.34 8.29
C ALA A 195 -12.75 -12.24 8.93
N GLU A 196 -12.56 -11.98 10.23
CA GLU A 196 -13.30 -10.94 10.95
C GLU A 196 -12.79 -9.53 10.66
N ASN A 197 -11.47 -9.40 10.49
CA ASN A 197 -10.81 -8.11 10.40
C ASN A 197 -10.55 -7.63 8.97
N LYS A 198 -10.58 -8.51 7.96
CA LYS A 198 -10.39 -8.10 6.56
C LYS A 198 -11.48 -7.13 6.13
N VAL A 199 -11.09 -6.11 5.38
CA VAL A 199 -11.99 -5.02 4.92
C VAL A 199 -12.00 -4.94 3.41
N SER A 200 -10.87 -4.65 2.79
CA SER A 200 -10.75 -4.54 1.34
C SER A 200 -9.36 -4.95 0.87
N LEU A 201 -9.30 -5.50 -0.34
CA LEU A 201 -8.10 -5.88 -1.06
C LEU A 201 -8.16 -5.29 -2.48
N PHE A 202 -7.05 -4.72 -2.91
CA PHE A 202 -6.77 -4.33 -4.28
C PHE A 202 -5.57 -5.13 -4.78
N VAL A 203 -5.66 -5.66 -6.00
CA VAL A 203 -4.55 -6.31 -6.71
C VAL A 203 -4.50 -5.76 -8.13
N ARG A 204 -3.30 -5.45 -8.63
CA ARG A 204 -3.07 -5.00 -10.00
C ARG A 204 -1.86 -5.69 -10.60
N TYR A 205 -2.05 -6.21 -11.81
CA TYR A 205 -1.01 -6.67 -12.70
C TYR A 205 -0.85 -5.66 -13.84
N ILE A 206 0.38 -5.24 -14.11
CA ILE A 206 0.72 -4.28 -15.16
C ILE A 206 1.65 -5.00 -16.14
N ASP A 207 1.18 -5.25 -17.35
CA ASP A 207 1.99 -5.89 -18.41
C ASP A 207 3.22 -5.04 -18.73
N LEU A 208 4.40 -5.65 -18.61
CA LEU A 208 5.68 -4.94 -18.74
C LEU A 208 5.98 -4.49 -20.19
N LYS A 209 5.32 -5.08 -21.19
CA LYS A 209 5.50 -4.73 -22.60
C LYS A 209 4.48 -3.71 -23.09
N THR A 210 3.22 -3.93 -22.74
CA THR A 210 2.09 -3.15 -23.29
C THR A 210 1.61 -2.06 -22.35
N LYS A 211 2.05 -2.07 -21.09
CA LYS A 211 1.57 -1.20 -19.98
C LYS A 211 0.08 -1.36 -19.66
N LYS A 212 -0.59 -2.35 -20.26
CA LYS A 212 -1.99 -2.65 -19.93
C LYS A 212 -2.09 -3.17 -18.50
N THR A 213 -3.16 -2.78 -17.83
CA THR A 213 -3.43 -3.15 -16.44
C THR A 213 -4.63 -4.07 -16.34
N GLU A 214 -4.50 -5.08 -15.47
CA GLU A 214 -5.61 -5.85 -14.94
C GLU A 214 -5.74 -5.54 -13.46
N THR A 215 -6.97 -5.37 -12.99
CA THR A 215 -7.23 -4.99 -11.59
C THR A 215 -8.32 -5.87 -10.99
N ARG A 216 -8.16 -6.21 -9.71
CA ARG A 216 -9.18 -6.85 -8.89
C ARG A 216 -9.37 -6.05 -7.61
N ILE A 217 -10.62 -5.81 -7.26
CA ILE A 217 -11.02 -5.19 -5.99
C ILE A 217 -11.96 -6.16 -5.29
N VAL A 218 -11.62 -6.51 -4.06
CA VAL A 218 -12.46 -7.36 -3.20
C VAL A 218 -12.79 -6.57 -1.94
N ASN A 219 -14.07 -6.35 -1.71
CA ASN A 219 -14.58 -5.70 -0.51
C ASN A 219 -15.37 -6.71 0.33
N LYS A 220 -15.20 -6.67 1.66
CA LYS A 220 -16.02 -7.49 2.57
C LYS A 220 -17.46 -6.98 2.63
N ASN A 221 -17.60 -5.66 2.64
CA ASN A 221 -18.88 -4.98 2.58
C ASN A 221 -19.18 -4.67 1.10
N GLN A 222 -20.37 -5.07 0.63
CA GLN A 222 -20.85 -4.83 -0.74
C GLN A 222 -22.28 -4.29 -0.69
#